data_b1bdf892fa5b4d88f3bef5351b2effe8
#
_entry.id   b1bdf892fa5b4d88f3bef5351b2effe8
#
_cell.length_a   1.000
_cell.length_b   1.000
_cell.length_c   1.000
_cell.angle_alpha   90.00
_cell.angle_beta   90.00
_cell.angle_gamma   90.00
#
_symmetry.space_group_name_H-M   'P 1'
#
loop_
_entity.id
_entity.type
_entity.pdbx_description
1 polymer ?
#
loop_
_entity_poly.entity_id
_entity_poly.type
_entity_poly.pdbx_seq_one_letter_code
_entity_poly.pdbx_strand_id
1 'polypeptide(L)'
;MVDVIEVILIATSLLSFITTLVLFGCYKLKKSNSSHDSDPTVSVFLPFYNENEEHLVCALSKLNKQTYSRKIQIIVIDDGSTNDVIVGVKEWIANTEVNHDFQIVERETNGGRKGFALDHVLELGIAKGEVYVVVDSDTYIEPNGIYELVTKLWSDKKYAAVCGYITPENHKDSFIGKLQHYEHISFYGAIRAAQDKLGCVPVLAGAFVAHRASAVKKLGGWSEWLVEDIAWCWKAISNGYRTGYAPKAKATTQCPTDAKGLFNQRRRWARGRVEAYTEAWKTHWVAGLCASPWFLLTAAQYIFPSSIILLGFMVVMGIWIPILIGGANIIIYFLLVKSYIRDFDLSNDLSNNQVFKAPIYSALLESITWLPNLLGYSDELLGKKKGWLTR
;
A
#
# COMPACT_ATOMS: atom_id res chain seq x y z
N MET A 1 -34.81 14.38 15.30
CA MET A 1 -33.66 13.42 15.38
C MET A 1 -33.42 12.76 14.03
N VAL A 2 -34.43 12.27 13.33
CA VAL A 2 -34.33 11.69 11.97
C VAL A 2 -33.75 12.71 11.00
N ASP A 3 -34.24 13.95 11.02
CA ASP A 3 -33.76 15.04 10.14
C ASP A 3 -32.25 15.33 10.26
N VAL A 4 -31.70 15.27 11.47
CA VAL A 4 -30.24 15.49 11.68
C VAL A 4 -29.43 14.32 11.13
N ILE A 5 -29.89 13.09 11.32
CA ILE A 5 -29.26 11.88 10.77
C ILE A 5 -29.29 11.93 9.25
N GLU A 6 -30.43 12.28 8.68
CA GLU A 6 -30.57 12.39 7.22
C GLU A 6 -29.63 13.45 6.63
N VAL A 7 -29.53 14.64 7.25
CA VAL A 7 -28.59 15.68 6.84
C VAL A 7 -27.14 15.20 6.88
N ILE A 8 -26.74 14.47 7.94
CA ILE A 8 -25.38 13.90 8.05
C ILE A 8 -25.13 12.89 6.93
N LEU A 9 -26.10 12.00 6.66
CA LEU A 9 -26.01 10.98 5.61
C LEU A 9 -25.93 11.61 4.22
N ILE A 10 -26.70 12.65 3.95
CA ILE A 10 -26.63 13.42 2.69
C ILE A 10 -25.26 14.07 2.56
N ALA A 11 -24.77 14.77 3.59
CA ALA A 11 -23.49 15.45 3.56
C ALA A 11 -22.31 14.49 3.33
N THR A 12 -22.28 13.34 4.00
CA THR A 12 -21.25 12.32 3.85
C THR A 12 -21.31 11.65 2.47
N SER A 13 -22.51 11.37 1.95
CA SER A 13 -22.69 10.80 0.62
C SER A 13 -22.27 11.77 -0.48
N LEU A 14 -22.62 13.07 -0.35
CA LEU A 14 -22.15 14.12 -1.26
C LEU A 14 -20.64 14.30 -1.24
N LEU A 15 -20.02 14.29 -0.06
CA LEU A 15 -18.57 14.41 0.07
C LEU A 15 -17.87 13.22 -0.62
N SER A 16 -18.36 12.00 -0.43
CA SER A 16 -17.86 10.80 -1.09
C SER A 16 -18.00 10.89 -2.62
N PHE A 17 -19.17 11.29 -3.09
CA PHE A 17 -19.47 11.46 -4.51
C PHE A 17 -18.57 12.51 -5.17
N ILE A 18 -18.45 13.68 -4.57
CA ILE A 18 -17.59 14.77 -5.08
C ILE A 18 -16.14 14.32 -5.12
N THR A 19 -15.66 13.63 -4.07
CA THR A 19 -14.30 13.10 -4.02
C THR A 19 -14.04 12.12 -5.18
N THR A 20 -14.94 11.15 -5.39
CA THR A 20 -14.82 10.17 -6.47
C THR A 20 -14.90 10.82 -7.85
N LEU A 21 -15.78 11.81 -8.01
CA LEU A 21 -15.92 12.57 -9.26
C LEU A 21 -14.65 13.37 -9.58
N VAL A 22 -14.07 14.05 -8.58
CA VAL A 22 -12.78 14.76 -8.74
C VAL A 22 -11.66 13.81 -9.11
N LEU A 23 -11.55 12.67 -8.43
CA LEU A 23 -10.56 11.63 -8.74
C LEU A 23 -10.73 11.11 -10.19
N PHE A 24 -11.95 10.80 -10.59
CA PHE A 24 -12.23 10.37 -11.96
C PHE A 24 -11.89 11.45 -12.99
N GLY A 25 -12.27 12.70 -12.73
CA GLY A 25 -11.93 13.84 -13.58
C GLY A 25 -10.43 14.02 -13.73
N CYS A 26 -9.68 14.01 -12.62
CA CYS A 26 -8.22 14.10 -12.62
C CYS A 26 -7.57 12.93 -13.36
N TYR A 27 -8.09 11.71 -13.16
CA TYR A 27 -7.63 10.54 -13.88
C TYR A 27 -7.75 10.68 -15.39
N LYS A 28 -8.87 11.24 -15.89
CA LYS A 28 -9.15 11.41 -17.31
C LYS A 28 -8.41 12.59 -17.96
N LEU A 29 -8.25 13.69 -17.25
CA LEU A 29 -7.75 14.93 -17.83
C LEU A 29 -6.20 15.01 -17.82
N LYS A 30 -5.53 14.41 -16.84
CA LYS A 30 -4.09 14.51 -16.71
C LYS A 30 -3.39 13.34 -17.42
N LYS A 31 -2.61 13.65 -18.45
CA LYS A 31 -1.69 12.68 -19.07
C LYS A 31 -0.50 12.39 -18.13
N SER A 32 -0.05 11.14 -18.07
CA SER A 32 1.19 10.77 -17.40
C SER A 32 2.32 10.82 -18.42
N ASN A 33 3.29 11.69 -18.20
CA ASN A 33 4.57 11.58 -18.90
C ASN A 33 5.53 10.89 -17.94
N SER A 34 6.04 9.73 -18.34
CA SER A 34 7.10 9.03 -17.63
C SER A 34 8.19 8.71 -18.64
N SER A 35 9.15 9.60 -18.76
CA SER A 35 10.42 9.33 -19.43
C SER A 35 11.52 9.87 -18.52
N HIS A 36 12.63 9.17 -18.44
CA HIS A 36 13.86 9.63 -17.81
C HIS A 36 15.04 9.31 -18.71
N ASP A 37 16.08 10.17 -18.63
CA ASP A 37 17.26 10.07 -19.49
C ASP A 37 18.41 9.28 -18.83
N SER A 38 18.22 8.73 -17.63
CA SER A 38 19.28 8.04 -16.91
C SER A 38 18.73 6.89 -16.06
N ASP A 39 19.46 5.78 -16.04
CA ASP A 39 19.19 4.65 -15.17
C ASP A 39 20.00 4.78 -13.87
N PRO A 40 19.39 5.21 -12.75
CA PRO A 40 20.07 5.34 -11.46
C PRO A 40 20.49 3.96 -10.92
N THR A 41 21.47 3.96 -10.02
CA THR A 41 21.84 2.75 -9.29
C THR A 41 20.74 2.37 -8.29
N VAL A 42 20.48 1.05 -8.14
CA VAL A 42 19.39 0.53 -7.30
C VAL A 42 19.95 -0.40 -6.22
N SER A 43 19.53 -0.19 -4.97
CA SER A 43 19.66 -1.17 -3.88
C SER A 43 18.27 -1.65 -3.47
N VAL A 44 18.02 -2.95 -3.55
CA VAL A 44 16.80 -3.60 -3.07
C VAL A 44 17.02 -4.03 -1.62
N PHE A 45 16.06 -3.73 -0.75
CA PHE A 45 16.02 -4.15 0.64
C PHE A 45 14.92 -5.20 0.78
N LEU A 46 15.30 -6.43 1.14
CA LEU A 46 14.41 -7.57 1.33
C LEU A 46 14.49 -8.02 2.80
N PRO A 47 13.77 -7.36 3.72
CA PRO A 47 13.74 -7.77 5.12
C PRO A 47 12.83 -8.97 5.33
N PHE A 48 13.24 -9.90 6.22
CA PHE A 48 12.44 -11.03 6.64
C PHE A 48 12.68 -11.38 8.11
N TYR A 49 11.72 -12.06 8.72
CA TYR A 49 11.78 -12.59 10.06
C TYR A 49 10.92 -13.84 10.18
N ASN A 50 11.52 -15.00 10.49
CA ASN A 50 10.82 -16.30 10.60
C ASN A 50 9.93 -16.60 9.38
N GLU A 51 10.39 -16.25 8.18
CA GLU A 51 9.63 -16.43 6.95
C GLU A 51 9.54 -17.90 6.53
N ASN A 52 8.61 -18.19 5.63
CA ASN A 52 8.57 -19.45 4.90
C ASN A 52 9.68 -19.45 3.83
N GLU A 53 10.53 -20.49 3.85
CA GLU A 53 11.66 -20.60 2.93
C GLU A 53 11.23 -20.60 1.46
N GLU A 54 10.15 -21.29 1.11
CA GLU A 54 9.64 -21.36 -0.27
C GLU A 54 9.24 -19.97 -0.79
N HIS A 55 8.56 -19.18 0.05
CA HIS A 55 8.18 -17.82 -0.31
C HIS A 55 9.41 -16.92 -0.51
N LEU A 56 10.37 -16.99 0.39
CA LEU A 56 11.57 -16.20 0.34
C LEU A 56 12.43 -16.55 -0.89
N VAL A 57 12.67 -17.85 -1.14
CA VAL A 57 13.40 -18.32 -2.32
C VAL A 57 12.68 -17.94 -3.63
N CYS A 58 11.36 -17.99 -3.65
CA CYS A 58 10.58 -17.49 -4.79
C CYS A 58 10.81 -15.99 -5.03
N ALA A 59 10.78 -15.17 -3.96
CA ALA A 59 11.04 -13.74 -4.05
C ALA A 59 12.47 -13.46 -4.56
N LEU A 60 13.48 -14.16 -4.05
CA LEU A 60 14.87 -14.07 -4.51
C LEU A 60 15.00 -14.44 -6.00
N SER A 61 14.34 -15.52 -6.42
CA SER A 61 14.33 -15.94 -7.83
C SER A 61 13.69 -14.88 -8.74
N LYS A 62 12.62 -14.21 -8.31
CA LYS A 62 11.98 -13.10 -9.06
C LYS A 62 12.87 -11.87 -9.10
N LEU A 63 13.56 -11.55 -8.02
CA LEU A 63 14.54 -10.47 -7.98
C LEU A 63 15.74 -10.75 -8.90
N ASN A 64 16.23 -11.99 -8.94
CA ASN A 64 17.32 -12.39 -9.85
C ASN A 64 16.96 -12.27 -11.34
N LYS A 65 15.66 -12.32 -11.67
CA LYS A 65 15.15 -12.20 -13.04
C LYS A 65 14.76 -10.78 -13.46
N GLN A 66 15.08 -9.76 -12.66
CA GLN A 66 14.77 -8.39 -13.02
C GLN A 66 15.56 -7.93 -14.24
N THR A 67 14.88 -7.25 -15.16
CA THR A 67 15.45 -6.76 -16.43
C THR A 67 15.84 -5.28 -16.31
N TYR A 68 16.70 -4.96 -15.36
CA TYR A 68 17.22 -3.61 -15.19
C TYR A 68 18.55 -3.45 -15.93
N SER A 69 18.83 -2.28 -16.52
CA SER A 69 20.02 -2.02 -17.35
C SER A 69 21.35 -2.14 -16.60
N ARG A 70 21.34 -1.94 -15.29
CA ARG A 70 22.49 -2.08 -14.41
C ARG A 70 22.30 -3.25 -13.46
N LYS A 71 23.42 -3.80 -12.97
CA LYS A 71 23.33 -4.74 -11.84
C LYS A 71 22.67 -4.09 -10.63
N ILE A 72 21.70 -4.78 -10.06
CA ILE A 72 20.99 -4.35 -8.85
C ILE A 72 21.74 -4.92 -7.64
N GLN A 73 21.95 -4.11 -6.62
CA GLN A 73 22.39 -4.59 -5.32
C GLN A 73 21.16 -5.11 -4.56
N ILE A 74 21.12 -6.39 -4.21
CA ILE A 74 20.02 -7.02 -3.46
C ILE A 74 20.52 -7.34 -2.06
N ILE A 75 20.01 -6.63 -1.06
CA ILE A 75 20.38 -6.77 0.35
C ILE A 75 19.26 -7.57 1.03
N VAL A 76 19.55 -8.82 1.35
CA VAL A 76 18.67 -9.73 2.06
C VAL A 76 18.92 -9.58 3.54
N ILE A 77 17.90 -9.16 4.30
CA ILE A 77 18.05 -8.72 5.68
C ILE A 77 17.31 -9.68 6.61
N ASP A 78 18.05 -10.52 7.31
CA ASP A 78 17.50 -11.35 8.38
C ASP A 78 17.38 -10.51 9.66
N ASP A 79 16.15 -10.23 10.08
CA ASP A 79 15.88 -9.47 11.30
C ASP A 79 15.91 -10.35 12.56
N GLY A 80 16.93 -11.22 12.69
CA GLY A 80 17.15 -12.09 13.85
C GLY A 80 16.16 -13.26 13.91
N SER A 81 15.98 -13.97 12.77
CA SER A 81 15.12 -15.18 12.71
C SER A 81 15.59 -16.27 13.66
N THR A 82 14.64 -17.02 14.19
CA THR A 82 14.88 -18.16 15.08
C THR A 82 14.68 -19.52 14.39
N ASN A 83 14.26 -19.50 13.11
CA ASN A 83 14.18 -20.66 12.25
C ASN A 83 15.40 -20.73 11.29
N ASP A 84 15.56 -21.85 10.60
CA ASP A 84 16.72 -22.11 9.74
C ASP A 84 16.60 -21.51 8.31
N VAL A 85 15.65 -20.60 8.06
CA VAL A 85 15.39 -20.05 6.74
C VAL A 85 16.62 -19.36 6.12
N ILE A 86 17.50 -18.77 6.93
CA ILE A 86 18.75 -18.15 6.46
C ILE A 86 19.70 -19.18 5.80
N VAL A 87 19.67 -20.43 6.23
CA VAL A 87 20.48 -21.50 5.64
C VAL A 87 20.02 -21.74 4.20
N GLY A 88 18.71 -21.89 3.96
CA GLY A 88 18.14 -22.05 2.62
C GLY A 88 18.45 -20.84 1.71
N VAL A 89 18.44 -19.62 2.23
CA VAL A 89 18.85 -18.43 1.49
C VAL A 89 20.32 -18.51 1.04
N LYS A 90 21.23 -18.88 1.96
CA LYS A 90 22.66 -19.02 1.66
C LYS A 90 22.90 -20.12 0.63
N GLU A 91 22.23 -21.26 0.77
CA GLU A 91 22.30 -22.39 -0.17
C GLU A 91 21.75 -21.98 -1.55
N TRP A 92 20.64 -21.27 -1.60
CA TRP A 92 20.10 -20.80 -2.86
C TRP A 92 21.05 -19.87 -3.60
N ILE A 93 21.66 -18.89 -2.91
CA ILE A 93 22.65 -17.96 -3.51
C ILE A 93 23.90 -18.72 -3.98
N ALA A 94 24.38 -19.70 -3.21
CA ALA A 94 25.57 -20.48 -3.55
C ALA A 94 25.39 -21.38 -4.76
N ASN A 95 24.15 -21.91 -4.98
CA ASN A 95 23.84 -22.91 -6.01
C ASN A 95 23.13 -22.32 -7.24
N THR A 96 22.85 -21.01 -7.24
CA THR A 96 22.13 -20.35 -8.34
C THR A 96 23.06 -19.40 -9.10
N GLU A 97 22.98 -19.42 -10.43
CA GLU A 97 23.59 -18.37 -11.25
C GLU A 97 22.87 -17.05 -11.01
N VAL A 98 23.57 -16.11 -10.37
CA VAL A 98 23.00 -14.82 -9.98
C VAL A 98 23.34 -13.74 -11.00
N ASN A 99 22.33 -13.03 -11.48
CA ASN A 99 22.47 -11.92 -12.43
C ASN A 99 22.77 -10.58 -11.76
N HIS A 100 22.50 -10.48 -10.46
CA HIS A 100 22.60 -9.29 -9.62
C HIS A 100 23.53 -9.51 -8.43
N ASP A 101 23.83 -8.45 -7.68
CA ASP A 101 24.78 -8.49 -6.56
C ASP A 101 24.00 -8.76 -5.26
N PHE A 102 23.97 -10.03 -4.80
CA PHE A 102 23.33 -10.43 -3.56
C PHE A 102 24.24 -10.24 -2.35
N GLN A 103 23.73 -9.64 -1.30
CA GLN A 103 24.40 -9.44 -0.03
C GLN A 103 23.46 -9.81 1.12
N ILE A 104 23.94 -10.59 2.09
CA ILE A 104 23.18 -10.98 3.29
C ILE A 104 23.61 -10.11 4.45
N VAL A 105 22.64 -9.63 5.21
CA VAL A 105 22.81 -8.93 6.49
C VAL A 105 22.02 -9.68 7.54
N GLU A 106 22.67 -10.13 8.58
CA GLU A 106 22.07 -10.87 9.70
C GLU A 106 22.11 -9.99 10.95
N ARG A 107 20.97 -9.77 11.60
CA ARG A 107 20.87 -9.11 12.89
C ARG A 107 20.84 -10.16 14.00
N GLU A 108 21.52 -9.90 15.11
CA GLU A 108 21.54 -10.83 16.25
C GLU A 108 20.17 -10.98 16.93
N THR A 109 19.36 -9.93 16.91
CA THR A 109 18.05 -9.88 17.57
C THR A 109 17.02 -9.17 16.72
N ASN A 110 15.78 -9.66 16.79
CA ASN A 110 14.65 -9.04 16.11
C ASN A 110 14.38 -7.63 16.65
N GLY A 111 14.28 -6.65 15.77
CA GLY A 111 13.95 -5.26 16.10
C GLY A 111 12.46 -5.06 16.43
N GLY A 112 11.62 -6.04 16.15
CA GLY A 112 10.19 -5.97 16.38
C GLY A 112 9.41 -5.14 15.36
N ARG A 113 10.09 -4.57 14.36
CA ARG A 113 9.50 -3.75 13.29
C ARG A 113 10.37 -3.73 12.05
N LYS A 114 9.73 -3.73 10.90
CA LYS A 114 10.41 -3.70 9.60
C LYS A 114 11.32 -2.48 9.45
N GLY A 115 10.90 -1.30 9.92
CA GLY A 115 11.69 -0.06 9.83
C GLY A 115 13.07 -0.20 10.45
N PHE A 116 13.21 -0.90 11.58
CA PHE A 116 14.50 -1.12 12.22
C PHE A 116 15.45 -2.00 11.40
N ALA A 117 14.92 -3.02 10.71
CA ALA A 117 15.73 -3.84 9.81
C ALA A 117 16.23 -3.02 8.60
N LEU A 118 15.38 -2.15 8.05
CA LEU A 118 15.75 -1.25 6.96
C LEU A 118 16.79 -0.21 7.41
N ASP A 119 16.60 0.41 8.57
CA ASP A 119 17.51 1.43 9.10
C ASP A 119 18.86 0.85 9.48
N HIS A 120 18.92 -0.40 9.93
CA HIS A 120 20.19 -1.09 10.18
C HIS A 120 21.09 -1.14 8.93
N VAL A 121 20.52 -1.36 7.75
CA VAL A 121 21.30 -1.31 6.49
C VAL A 121 21.82 0.08 6.20
N LEU A 122 21.05 1.13 6.56
CA LEU A 122 21.52 2.52 6.42
C LEU A 122 22.67 2.82 7.38
N GLU A 123 22.60 2.34 8.63
CA GLU A 123 23.64 2.49 9.65
C GLU A 123 24.94 1.79 9.24
N LEU A 124 24.86 0.61 8.63
CA LEU A 124 26.02 -0.09 8.07
C LEU A 124 26.64 0.63 6.85
N GLY A 125 25.93 1.57 6.23
CA GLY A 125 26.42 2.33 5.08
C GLY A 125 26.67 1.50 3.82
N ILE A 126 26.11 0.30 3.72
CA ILE A 126 26.34 -0.66 2.62
C ILE A 126 25.47 -0.43 1.39
N ALA A 127 24.34 0.26 1.54
CA ALA A 127 23.41 0.56 0.43
C ALA A 127 24.01 1.63 -0.50
N LYS A 128 24.35 1.24 -1.73
CA LYS A 128 25.04 2.06 -2.74
C LYS A 128 24.12 2.75 -3.74
N GLY A 129 22.84 2.34 -3.78
CA GLY A 129 21.85 2.82 -4.75
C GLY A 129 21.46 4.28 -4.54
N GLU A 130 21.17 4.97 -5.64
CA GLU A 130 20.47 6.26 -5.67
C GLU A 130 18.98 6.07 -5.40
N VAL A 131 18.50 4.85 -5.64
CA VAL A 131 17.12 4.39 -5.37
C VAL A 131 17.19 3.21 -4.41
N TYR A 132 16.40 3.26 -3.35
CA TYR A 132 16.16 2.16 -2.43
C TYR A 132 14.78 1.56 -2.73
N VAL A 133 14.76 0.29 -3.11
CA VAL A 133 13.51 -0.45 -3.36
C VAL A 133 13.28 -1.39 -2.19
N VAL A 134 12.20 -1.20 -1.45
CA VAL A 134 11.77 -2.10 -0.38
C VAL A 134 10.81 -3.12 -0.95
N VAL A 135 11.07 -4.39 -0.67
CA VAL A 135 10.27 -5.53 -1.13
C VAL A 135 10.01 -6.45 0.06
N ASP A 136 8.75 -6.85 0.28
CA ASP A 136 8.44 -7.85 1.30
C ASP A 136 8.88 -9.26 0.85
N SER A 137 9.25 -10.10 1.81
CA SER A 137 9.79 -11.44 1.60
C SER A 137 8.83 -12.42 0.89
N ASP A 138 7.55 -12.10 0.87
CA ASP A 138 6.48 -12.85 0.21
C ASP A 138 5.91 -12.13 -1.03
N THR A 139 6.67 -11.18 -1.58
CA THR A 139 6.26 -10.38 -2.74
C THR A 139 7.07 -10.77 -3.98
N TYR A 140 6.35 -11.08 -5.06
CA TYR A 140 6.89 -11.63 -6.31
C TYR A 140 6.77 -10.60 -7.43
N ILE A 141 7.90 -10.00 -7.80
CA ILE A 141 7.94 -8.88 -8.77
C ILE A 141 8.02 -9.43 -10.20
N GLU A 142 7.25 -8.85 -11.14
CA GLU A 142 7.40 -9.13 -12.56
C GLU A 142 8.78 -8.68 -13.11
N PRO A 143 9.31 -9.30 -14.18
CA PRO A 143 10.70 -9.06 -14.63
C PRO A 143 11.07 -7.59 -14.90
N ASN A 144 10.12 -6.76 -15.32
CA ASN A 144 10.33 -5.32 -15.56
C ASN A 144 9.85 -4.43 -14.39
N GLY A 145 9.46 -5.03 -13.25
CA GLY A 145 8.81 -4.30 -12.17
C GLY A 145 9.69 -3.22 -11.56
N ILE A 146 10.97 -3.51 -11.29
CA ILE A 146 11.91 -2.51 -10.76
C ILE A 146 12.15 -1.39 -11.77
N TYR A 147 12.31 -1.71 -13.07
CA TYR A 147 12.48 -0.70 -14.11
C TYR A 147 11.29 0.28 -14.16
N GLU A 148 10.07 -0.22 -14.19
CA GLU A 148 8.86 0.61 -14.24
C GLU A 148 8.69 1.46 -12.96
N LEU A 149 9.05 0.91 -11.81
CA LEU A 149 9.00 1.62 -10.53
C LEU A 149 9.99 2.78 -10.49
N VAL A 150 11.23 2.53 -10.90
CA VAL A 150 12.31 3.52 -10.97
C VAL A 150 12.01 4.60 -12.02
N THR A 151 11.50 4.19 -13.19
CA THR A 151 11.06 5.11 -14.25
C THR A 151 10.06 6.12 -13.72
N LYS A 152 9.07 5.67 -12.97
CA LYS A 152 8.09 6.56 -12.36
C LYS A 152 8.71 7.47 -11.30
N LEU A 153 9.53 6.95 -10.41
CA LEU A 153 10.19 7.72 -9.36
C LEU A 153 11.10 8.81 -9.95
N TRP A 154 11.80 8.49 -11.05
CA TRP A 154 12.77 9.40 -11.68
C TRP A 154 12.13 10.45 -12.59
N SER A 155 10.87 10.25 -12.98
CA SER A 155 10.12 11.18 -13.83
C SER A 155 9.90 12.57 -13.23
N ASP A 156 10.00 12.73 -11.92
CA ASP A 156 9.92 14.02 -11.23
C ASP A 156 10.85 14.03 -9.99
N LYS A 157 11.71 15.04 -9.90
CA LYS A 157 12.65 15.21 -8.77
C LYS A 157 11.94 15.39 -7.42
N LYS A 158 10.66 15.78 -7.42
CA LYS A 158 9.85 15.93 -6.22
C LYS A 158 9.35 14.60 -5.65
N TYR A 159 9.34 13.52 -6.43
CA TYR A 159 8.98 12.22 -5.89
C TYR A 159 10.03 11.74 -4.88
N ALA A 160 9.61 11.59 -3.62
CA ALA A 160 10.41 10.93 -2.59
C ALA A 160 10.23 9.41 -2.64
N ALA A 161 9.02 8.95 -2.95
CA ALA A 161 8.73 7.53 -3.11
C ALA A 161 7.57 7.26 -4.07
N VAL A 162 7.57 6.04 -4.63
CA VAL A 162 6.54 5.53 -5.55
C VAL A 162 6.29 4.06 -5.26
N CYS A 163 5.04 3.65 -5.09
CA CYS A 163 4.70 2.22 -4.95
C CYS A 163 4.21 1.61 -6.26
N GLY A 164 4.37 0.29 -6.38
CA GLY A 164 3.90 -0.50 -7.51
C GLY A 164 2.46 -0.97 -7.40
N TYR A 165 1.97 -1.61 -8.46
CA TYR A 165 0.72 -2.34 -8.50
C TYR A 165 0.94 -3.74 -7.91
N ILE A 166 0.17 -4.08 -6.89
CA ILE A 166 0.29 -5.33 -6.16
C ILE A 166 -1.08 -6.00 -6.10
N THR A 167 -1.14 -7.30 -6.40
CA THR A 167 -2.35 -8.12 -6.23
C THR A 167 -2.06 -9.35 -5.37
N PRO A 168 -3.08 -9.94 -4.71
CA PRO A 168 -2.91 -11.18 -3.98
C PRO A 168 -2.57 -12.36 -4.91
N GLU A 169 -1.43 -13.02 -4.68
CA GLU A 169 -1.03 -14.24 -5.40
C GLU A 169 -2.02 -15.38 -5.12
N ASN A 170 -2.35 -15.55 -3.85
CA ASN A 170 -3.21 -16.62 -3.32
C ASN A 170 -4.72 -16.26 -3.30
N HIS A 171 -5.17 -15.38 -4.18
CA HIS A 171 -6.58 -14.90 -4.19
C HIS A 171 -7.61 -15.99 -4.52
N LYS A 172 -7.18 -17.12 -5.10
CA LYS A 172 -8.07 -18.24 -5.44
C LYS A 172 -8.29 -19.20 -4.28
N ASP A 173 -7.47 -19.14 -3.24
CA ASP A 173 -7.46 -20.11 -2.15
C ASP A 173 -8.61 -19.94 -1.18
N SER A 174 -9.20 -18.73 -1.12
CA SER A 174 -10.33 -18.45 -0.24
C SER A 174 -11.23 -17.34 -0.75
N PHE A 175 -12.46 -17.27 -0.19
CA PHE A 175 -13.36 -16.15 -0.46
C PHE A 175 -12.79 -14.81 0.04
N ILE A 176 -12.09 -14.82 1.18
CA ILE A 176 -11.39 -13.65 1.74
C ILE A 176 -10.27 -13.18 0.79
N GLY A 177 -9.49 -14.09 0.25
CA GLY A 177 -8.48 -13.79 -0.77
C GLY A 177 -9.11 -13.13 -2.01
N LYS A 178 -10.23 -13.66 -2.47
CA LYS A 178 -10.97 -13.10 -3.60
C LYS A 178 -11.49 -11.68 -3.33
N LEU A 179 -12.03 -11.39 -2.14
CA LEU A 179 -12.46 -10.03 -1.78
C LEU A 179 -11.27 -9.06 -1.81
N GLN A 180 -10.12 -9.45 -1.26
CA GLN A 180 -8.91 -8.64 -1.28
C GLN A 180 -8.38 -8.41 -2.70
N HIS A 181 -8.49 -9.39 -3.60
CA HIS A 181 -8.11 -9.23 -5.00
C HIS A 181 -8.89 -8.09 -5.66
N TYR A 182 -10.20 -8.05 -5.48
CA TYR A 182 -11.03 -6.95 -5.99
C TYR A 182 -10.66 -5.60 -5.37
N GLU A 183 -10.38 -5.56 -4.06
CA GLU A 183 -9.92 -4.35 -3.37
C GLU A 183 -8.60 -3.85 -3.93
N HIS A 184 -7.64 -4.75 -4.16
CA HIS A 184 -6.32 -4.39 -4.69
C HIS A 184 -6.40 -3.76 -6.08
N ILE A 185 -7.22 -4.30 -6.97
CA ILE A 185 -7.38 -3.75 -8.32
C ILE A 185 -8.16 -2.43 -8.28
N SER A 186 -9.26 -2.39 -7.54
CA SER A 186 -10.17 -1.26 -7.58
C SER A 186 -9.74 -0.13 -6.66
N PHE A 187 -9.58 -0.38 -5.36
CA PHE A 187 -9.25 0.66 -4.38
C PHE A 187 -7.76 0.98 -4.38
N TYR A 188 -6.90 -0.02 -4.22
CA TYR A 188 -5.46 0.22 -4.20
C TYR A 188 -4.87 0.47 -5.60
N GLY A 189 -5.50 0.00 -6.67
CA GLY A 189 -5.09 0.26 -8.03
C GLY A 189 -5.69 1.56 -8.61
N ALA A 190 -6.98 1.53 -8.94
CA ALA A 190 -7.64 2.62 -9.66
C ALA A 190 -7.67 3.95 -8.88
N ILE A 191 -7.93 3.91 -7.57
CA ILE A 191 -7.94 5.12 -6.73
C ILE A 191 -6.53 5.70 -6.60
N ARG A 192 -5.50 4.85 -6.35
CA ARG A 192 -4.10 5.34 -6.30
C ARG A 192 -3.66 5.94 -7.63
N ALA A 193 -4.05 5.35 -8.75
CA ALA A 193 -3.76 5.90 -10.07
C ALA A 193 -4.39 7.30 -10.27
N ALA A 194 -5.59 7.52 -9.75
CA ALA A 194 -6.23 8.82 -9.75
C ALA A 194 -5.57 9.82 -8.78
N GLN A 195 -5.19 9.39 -7.58
CA GLN A 195 -4.45 10.18 -6.59
C GLN A 195 -3.07 10.59 -7.10
N ASP A 196 -2.35 9.71 -7.80
CA ASP A 196 -1.08 10.06 -8.44
C ASP A 196 -1.24 11.21 -9.44
N LYS A 197 -2.35 11.24 -10.18
CA LYS A 197 -2.68 12.36 -11.08
C LYS A 197 -2.94 13.68 -10.34
N LEU A 198 -3.46 13.63 -9.11
CA LEU A 198 -3.54 14.80 -8.23
C LEU A 198 -2.16 15.23 -7.72
N GLY A 199 -1.18 14.34 -7.76
CA GLY A 199 0.20 14.60 -7.38
C GLY A 199 0.60 14.11 -6.00
N CYS A 200 -0.27 13.36 -5.31
CA CYS A 200 0.03 12.79 -4.01
C CYS A 200 -0.78 11.50 -3.78
N VAL A 201 -0.08 10.42 -3.49
CA VAL A 201 -0.66 9.17 -3.02
C VAL A 201 -0.48 9.10 -1.51
N PRO A 202 -1.55 9.20 -0.69
CA PRO A 202 -1.44 9.33 0.76
C PRO A 202 -1.02 8.04 1.49
N VAL A 203 -1.12 6.91 0.81
CA VAL A 203 -0.75 5.58 1.35
C VAL A 203 0.00 4.79 0.30
N LEU A 204 1.30 4.58 0.52
CA LEU A 204 2.12 3.69 -0.30
C LEU A 204 1.91 2.23 0.13
N ALA A 205 2.15 1.28 -0.77
CA ALA A 205 2.12 -0.14 -0.43
C ALA A 205 3.54 -0.59 -0.10
N GLY A 206 3.84 -0.79 1.18
CA GLY A 206 5.18 -1.10 1.69
C GLY A 206 5.79 -2.41 1.15
N ALA A 207 4.97 -3.29 0.57
CA ALA A 207 5.43 -4.55 -0.01
C ALA A 207 6.22 -4.38 -1.34
N PHE A 208 6.03 -3.26 -2.06
CA PHE A 208 6.79 -2.94 -3.28
C PHE A 208 6.85 -1.44 -3.51
N VAL A 209 7.89 -0.79 -2.99
CA VAL A 209 8.01 0.66 -3.04
C VAL A 209 9.46 1.09 -3.32
N ALA A 210 9.64 2.02 -4.26
CA ALA A 210 10.92 2.68 -4.48
C ALA A 210 10.96 4.03 -3.76
N HIS A 211 12.07 4.29 -3.09
CA HIS A 211 12.37 5.53 -2.40
C HIS A 211 13.58 6.20 -3.02
N ARG A 212 13.57 7.51 -3.12
CA ARG A 212 14.78 8.27 -3.45
C ARG A 212 15.73 8.24 -2.25
N ALA A 213 16.93 7.69 -2.42
CA ALA A 213 17.90 7.50 -1.33
C ALA A 213 18.22 8.82 -0.58
N SER A 214 18.33 9.93 -1.31
CA SER A 214 18.56 11.25 -0.70
C SER A 214 17.40 11.72 0.17
N ALA A 215 16.16 11.37 -0.18
CA ALA A 215 14.99 11.69 0.63
C ALA A 215 14.95 10.83 1.90
N VAL A 216 15.23 9.51 1.79
CA VAL A 216 15.29 8.62 2.96
C VAL A 216 16.35 9.12 3.95
N LYS A 217 17.56 9.41 3.49
CA LYS A 217 18.65 9.93 4.34
C LYS A 217 18.28 11.26 5.00
N LYS A 218 17.68 12.19 4.23
CA LYS A 218 17.26 13.51 4.75
C LYS A 218 16.14 13.40 5.79
N LEU A 219 15.25 12.44 5.65
CA LEU A 219 14.11 12.22 6.55
C LEU A 219 14.46 11.32 7.75
N GLY A 220 15.69 10.78 7.82
CA GLY A 220 16.19 10.00 8.96
C GLY A 220 15.72 8.54 8.98
N GLY A 221 15.58 7.91 7.80
CA GLY A 221 15.23 6.50 7.69
C GLY A 221 13.73 6.22 7.84
N TRP A 222 13.40 4.94 8.11
CA TRP A 222 12.02 4.46 8.25
C TRP A 222 11.52 4.36 9.69
N SER A 223 12.45 4.38 10.65
CA SER A 223 12.19 4.48 12.09
C SER A 223 11.26 3.42 12.72
N GLU A 224 10.70 3.79 13.87
CA GLU A 224 10.01 2.95 14.84
C GLU A 224 8.50 2.77 14.62
N TRP A 225 7.93 3.22 13.50
CA TRP A 225 6.48 3.12 13.25
C TRP A 225 6.04 1.66 13.08
N LEU A 226 4.83 1.36 13.53
CA LEU A 226 4.21 0.05 13.35
C LEU A 226 3.89 -0.25 11.89
N VAL A 227 3.56 0.81 11.13
CA VAL A 227 3.30 0.77 9.69
C VAL A 227 4.16 1.85 9.04
N GLU A 228 5.42 1.50 8.81
CA GLU A 228 6.47 2.43 8.38
C GLU A 228 6.15 3.09 7.02
N ASP A 229 5.54 2.36 6.11
CA ASP A 229 5.21 2.83 4.76
C ASP A 229 4.19 3.98 4.75
N ILE A 230 3.16 3.93 5.63
CA ILE A 230 2.17 4.99 5.75
C ILE A 230 2.76 6.20 6.48
N ALA A 231 3.41 5.99 7.60
CA ALA A 231 3.94 7.08 8.43
C ALA A 231 5.10 7.80 7.72
N TRP A 232 6.02 7.07 7.09
CA TRP A 232 7.08 7.65 6.28
C TRP A 232 6.52 8.45 5.10
N CYS A 233 5.48 7.94 4.44
CA CYS A 233 4.78 8.61 3.36
C CYS A 233 4.32 10.01 3.80
N TRP A 234 3.64 10.11 4.94
CA TRP A 234 3.17 11.39 5.48
C TRP A 234 4.29 12.29 5.95
N LYS A 235 5.37 11.74 6.51
CA LYS A 235 6.59 12.51 6.82
C LYS A 235 7.18 13.14 5.55
N ALA A 236 7.25 12.39 4.46
CA ALA A 236 7.74 12.89 3.18
C ALA A 236 6.83 14.01 2.62
N ILE A 237 5.51 13.78 2.57
CA ILE A 237 4.52 14.76 2.09
C ILE A 237 4.60 16.04 2.93
N SER A 238 4.67 15.92 4.25
CA SER A 238 4.75 17.06 5.18
C SER A 238 6.05 17.87 5.03
N ASN A 239 7.09 17.28 4.44
CA ASN A 239 8.34 17.95 4.09
C ASN A 239 8.36 18.47 2.63
N GLY A 240 7.22 18.54 1.96
CA GLY A 240 7.06 19.10 0.61
C GLY A 240 7.44 18.18 -0.54
N TYR A 241 7.65 16.89 -0.27
CA TYR A 241 7.84 15.88 -1.31
C TYR A 241 6.50 15.40 -1.88
N ARG A 242 6.59 14.69 -2.99
CA ARG A 242 5.48 13.98 -3.61
C ARG A 242 5.66 12.48 -3.40
N THR A 243 4.55 11.79 -3.34
CA THR A 243 4.46 10.33 -3.36
C THR A 243 3.64 9.92 -4.57
N GLY A 244 3.99 8.80 -5.19
CA GLY A 244 3.41 8.41 -6.47
C GLY A 244 3.02 6.93 -6.55
N TYR A 245 2.46 6.59 -7.71
CA TYR A 245 2.04 5.23 -8.04
C TYR A 245 2.47 4.85 -9.46
N ALA A 246 3.05 3.67 -9.60
CA ALA A 246 3.52 3.11 -10.86
C ALA A 246 2.67 1.88 -11.25
N PRO A 247 1.56 2.03 -11.96
CA PRO A 247 0.65 0.92 -12.28
C PRO A 247 1.24 -0.13 -13.22
N LYS A 248 2.34 0.18 -13.92
CA LYS A 248 3.08 -0.78 -14.77
C LYS A 248 4.09 -1.61 -13.99
N ALA A 249 4.51 -1.15 -12.81
CA ALA A 249 5.38 -1.90 -11.91
C ALA A 249 4.55 -2.94 -11.16
N LYS A 250 4.45 -4.14 -11.72
CA LYS A 250 3.55 -5.20 -11.23
C LYS A 250 4.26 -6.17 -10.31
N ALA A 251 3.54 -6.57 -9.26
CA ALA A 251 3.94 -7.62 -8.32
C ALA A 251 2.72 -8.35 -7.77
N THR A 252 2.93 -9.55 -7.24
CA THR A 252 1.95 -10.27 -6.43
C THR A 252 2.50 -10.48 -5.02
N THR A 253 1.64 -10.64 -4.01
CA THR A 253 2.03 -10.84 -2.61
C THR A 253 1.09 -11.81 -1.93
N GLN A 254 1.54 -12.47 -0.86
CA GLN A 254 0.68 -13.33 -0.06
C GLN A 254 -0.27 -12.49 0.80
N CYS A 255 -1.56 -12.81 0.74
CA CYS A 255 -2.58 -12.14 1.56
C CYS A 255 -3.24 -13.14 2.52
N PRO A 256 -3.76 -12.68 3.67
CA PRO A 256 -4.52 -13.53 4.58
C PRO A 256 -5.66 -14.26 3.87
N THR A 257 -5.75 -15.57 4.06
CA THR A 257 -6.82 -16.40 3.51
C THR A 257 -7.92 -16.70 4.51
N ASP A 258 -7.69 -16.39 5.79
CA ASP A 258 -8.61 -16.62 6.89
C ASP A 258 -9.01 -15.31 7.61
N ALA A 259 -10.10 -15.39 8.39
CA ALA A 259 -10.68 -14.23 9.06
C ALA A 259 -9.76 -13.66 10.16
N LYS A 260 -8.98 -14.49 10.86
CA LYS A 260 -8.10 -14.07 11.95
C LYS A 260 -6.90 -13.28 11.42
N GLY A 261 -6.26 -13.79 10.37
CA GLY A 261 -5.16 -13.11 9.69
C GLY A 261 -5.59 -11.76 9.12
N LEU A 262 -6.75 -11.74 8.41
CA LEU A 262 -7.32 -10.50 7.90
C LEU A 262 -7.64 -9.50 9.02
N PHE A 263 -8.25 -9.96 10.13
CA PHE A 263 -8.57 -9.14 11.30
C PHE A 263 -7.30 -8.46 11.86
N ASN A 264 -6.25 -9.24 12.11
CA ASN A 264 -5.00 -8.73 12.66
C ASN A 264 -4.31 -7.73 11.72
N GLN A 265 -4.27 -8.03 10.42
CA GLN A 265 -3.70 -7.16 9.40
C GLN A 265 -4.42 -5.80 9.36
N ARG A 266 -5.75 -5.80 9.29
CA ARG A 266 -6.56 -4.56 9.20
C ARG A 266 -6.48 -3.72 10.47
N ARG A 267 -6.49 -4.37 11.64
CA ARG A 267 -6.30 -3.69 12.93
C ARG A 267 -4.93 -3.00 13.00
N ARG A 268 -3.87 -3.66 12.52
CA ARG A 268 -2.53 -3.07 12.44
C ARG A 268 -2.50 -1.88 11.47
N TRP A 269 -3.08 -2.01 10.27
CA TRP A 269 -3.13 -0.91 9.30
C TRP A 269 -3.91 0.31 9.80
N ALA A 270 -4.99 0.08 10.55
CA ALA A 270 -5.74 1.17 11.15
C ALA A 270 -4.91 1.96 12.18
N ARG A 271 -4.10 1.28 12.99
CA ARG A 271 -3.15 1.94 13.90
C ARG A 271 -2.14 2.80 13.13
N GLY A 272 -1.58 2.28 12.04
CA GLY A 272 -0.64 3.02 11.19
C GLY A 272 -1.23 4.31 10.59
N ARG A 273 -2.55 4.37 10.34
CA ARG A 273 -3.19 5.63 9.89
C ARG A 273 -3.16 6.71 10.97
N VAL A 274 -3.34 6.33 12.24
CA VAL A 274 -3.22 7.26 13.38
C VAL A 274 -1.76 7.72 13.55
N GLU A 275 -0.80 6.79 13.42
CA GLU A 275 0.63 7.14 13.45
C GLU A 275 0.98 8.16 12.36
N ALA A 276 0.52 7.92 11.13
CA ALA A 276 0.76 8.82 9.99
C ALA A 276 0.17 10.22 10.20
N TYR A 277 -1.03 10.29 10.75
CA TYR A 277 -1.69 11.56 11.10
C TYR A 277 -0.93 12.31 12.19
N THR A 278 -0.51 11.59 13.23
CA THR A 278 0.31 12.14 14.32
C THR A 278 1.65 12.66 13.80
N GLU A 279 2.28 11.94 12.87
CA GLU A 279 3.56 12.34 12.26
C GLU A 279 3.42 13.63 11.42
N ALA A 280 2.31 13.77 10.69
CA ALA A 280 2.03 15.02 9.97
C ALA A 280 1.96 16.23 10.92
N TRP A 281 1.27 16.10 12.07
CA TRP A 281 1.19 17.15 13.08
C TRP A 281 2.54 17.44 13.76
N LYS A 282 3.34 16.41 14.06
CA LYS A 282 4.69 16.57 14.62
C LYS A 282 5.63 17.31 13.67
N THR A 283 5.49 17.07 12.37
CA THR A 283 6.34 17.72 11.36
C THR A 283 6.01 19.21 11.24
N HIS A 284 4.76 19.57 11.08
CA HIS A 284 4.31 20.97 11.01
C HIS A 284 2.78 21.06 11.12
N TRP A 285 2.26 22.07 11.84
CA TRP A 285 0.82 22.24 12.05
C TRP A 285 0.00 22.34 10.75
N VAL A 286 0.55 23.02 9.69
CA VAL A 286 -0.11 23.09 8.37
C VAL A 286 -0.21 21.70 7.74
N ALA A 287 0.83 20.87 7.88
CA ALA A 287 0.81 19.50 7.39
C ALA A 287 -0.26 18.67 8.11
N GLY A 288 -0.38 18.82 9.42
CA GLY A 288 -1.45 18.20 10.22
C GLY A 288 -2.85 18.64 9.76
N LEU A 289 -3.05 19.94 9.50
CA LEU A 289 -4.31 20.43 8.94
C LEU A 289 -4.60 19.85 7.54
N CYS A 290 -3.61 19.77 6.67
CA CYS A 290 -3.75 19.16 5.35
C CYS A 290 -4.03 17.64 5.40
N ALA A 291 -3.51 16.94 6.40
CA ALA A 291 -3.78 15.53 6.63
C ALA A 291 -5.17 15.26 7.23
N SER A 292 -5.75 16.25 7.92
CA SER A 292 -7.01 16.08 8.66
C SER A 292 -8.19 15.61 7.78
N PRO A 293 -8.46 16.14 6.57
CA PRO A 293 -9.53 15.63 5.73
C PRO A 293 -9.36 14.16 5.36
N TRP A 294 -8.13 13.75 5.02
CA TRP A 294 -7.84 12.34 4.74
C TRP A 294 -8.07 11.45 5.96
N PHE A 295 -7.55 11.85 7.12
CA PHE A 295 -7.70 11.09 8.35
C PHE A 295 -9.17 10.99 8.78
N LEU A 296 -9.90 12.11 8.76
CA LEU A 296 -11.32 12.15 9.13
C LEU A 296 -12.19 11.31 8.20
N LEU A 297 -11.96 11.37 6.88
CA LEU A 297 -12.70 10.55 5.92
C LEU A 297 -12.46 9.04 6.16
N THR A 298 -11.21 8.65 6.39
CA THR A 298 -10.89 7.24 6.67
C THR A 298 -11.39 6.78 8.03
N ALA A 299 -11.40 7.64 9.05
CA ALA A 299 -11.93 7.33 10.38
C ALA A 299 -13.47 7.28 10.38
N ALA A 300 -14.13 8.24 9.74
CA ALA A 300 -15.59 8.30 9.65
C ALA A 300 -16.18 7.04 9.04
N GLN A 301 -15.51 6.46 8.05
CA GLN A 301 -15.92 5.21 7.43
C GLN A 301 -16.09 4.05 8.43
N TYR A 302 -15.38 4.08 9.57
CA TYR A 302 -15.42 3.03 10.59
C TYR A 302 -16.18 3.43 11.86
N ILE A 303 -16.44 4.72 12.08
CA ILE A 303 -17.29 5.20 13.18
C ILE A 303 -18.77 4.89 12.87
N PHE A 304 -19.18 5.02 11.60
CA PHE A 304 -20.51 4.61 11.17
C PHE A 304 -20.61 3.08 11.01
N PRO A 305 -21.80 2.48 11.12
CA PRO A 305 -21.99 1.09 10.76
C PRO A 305 -21.54 0.80 9.33
N SER A 306 -21.21 -0.47 9.03
CA SER A 306 -20.83 -0.85 7.68
C SER A 306 -21.85 -0.40 6.64
N SER A 307 -21.36 -0.13 5.43
CA SER A 307 -22.19 0.40 4.32
C SER A 307 -23.44 -0.46 4.04
N ILE A 308 -23.36 -1.78 4.22
CA ILE A 308 -24.50 -2.69 4.05
C ILE A 308 -25.56 -2.47 5.15
N ILE A 309 -25.15 -2.36 6.41
CA ILE A 309 -26.07 -2.11 7.53
C ILE A 309 -26.70 -0.73 7.38
N LEU A 310 -25.90 0.26 7.01
CA LEU A 310 -26.36 1.63 6.82
C LEU A 310 -27.35 1.73 5.66
N LEU A 311 -27.12 1.00 4.56
CA LEU A 311 -28.06 0.91 3.45
C LEU A 311 -29.39 0.31 3.90
N GLY A 312 -29.37 -0.81 4.64
CA GLY A 312 -30.58 -1.42 5.21
C GLY A 312 -31.34 -0.45 6.11
N PHE A 313 -30.67 0.26 6.98
CA PHE A 313 -31.25 1.30 7.84
C PHE A 313 -31.94 2.41 7.01
N MET A 314 -31.24 2.96 6.01
CA MET A 314 -31.80 4.02 5.14
C MET A 314 -33.05 3.56 4.40
N VAL A 315 -33.06 2.32 3.88
CA VAL A 315 -34.23 1.74 3.20
C VAL A 315 -35.44 1.62 4.16
N VAL A 316 -35.21 1.10 5.38
CA VAL A 316 -36.27 0.95 6.38
C VAL A 316 -36.84 2.30 6.82
N MET A 317 -36.00 3.30 6.95
CA MET A 317 -36.36 4.66 7.37
C MET A 317 -36.90 5.53 6.23
N GLY A 318 -36.91 5.06 4.99
CA GLY A 318 -37.36 5.83 3.83
C GLY A 318 -36.41 6.98 3.43
N ILE A 319 -35.12 6.90 3.77
CA ILE A 319 -34.13 7.94 3.50
C ILE A 319 -33.49 7.68 2.12
N TRP A 320 -34.11 8.19 1.06
CA TRP A 320 -33.75 7.87 -0.32
C TRP A 320 -32.65 8.72 -0.93
N ILE A 321 -32.50 9.99 -0.51
CA ILE A 321 -31.54 10.93 -1.13
C ILE A 321 -30.08 10.42 -1.03
N PRO A 322 -29.56 10.01 0.14
CA PRO A 322 -28.20 9.44 0.23
C PRO A 322 -28.04 8.15 -0.59
N ILE A 323 -29.09 7.33 -0.70
CA ILE A 323 -29.06 6.09 -1.50
C ILE A 323 -28.87 6.43 -2.99
N LEU A 324 -29.58 7.43 -3.52
CA LEU A 324 -29.46 7.87 -4.90
C LEU A 324 -28.05 8.46 -5.18
N ILE A 325 -27.53 9.28 -4.25
CA ILE A 325 -26.17 9.83 -4.34
C ILE A 325 -25.13 8.69 -4.30
N GLY A 326 -25.30 7.71 -3.41
CA GLY A 326 -24.47 6.52 -3.31
C GLY A 326 -24.48 5.69 -4.60
N GLY A 327 -25.65 5.50 -5.22
CA GLY A 327 -25.80 4.85 -6.52
C GLY A 327 -25.03 5.58 -7.63
N ALA A 328 -25.12 6.90 -7.70
CA ALA A 328 -24.36 7.71 -8.64
C ALA A 328 -22.83 7.59 -8.38
N ASN A 329 -22.42 7.58 -7.10
CA ASN A 329 -21.02 7.36 -6.71
C ASN A 329 -20.48 6.01 -7.20
N ILE A 330 -21.26 4.94 -7.04
CA ILE A 330 -20.91 3.59 -7.52
C ILE A 330 -20.69 3.58 -9.03
N ILE A 331 -21.52 4.30 -9.81
CA ILE A 331 -21.37 4.41 -11.25
C ILE A 331 -20.03 5.10 -11.61
N ILE A 332 -19.71 6.23 -10.98
CA ILE A 332 -18.43 6.94 -11.22
C ILE A 332 -17.23 6.05 -10.84
N TYR A 333 -17.32 5.38 -9.69
CA TYR A 333 -16.29 4.45 -9.26
C TYR A 333 -16.11 3.29 -10.25
N PHE A 334 -17.19 2.70 -10.74
CA PHE A 334 -17.15 1.67 -11.78
C PHE A 334 -16.46 2.17 -13.05
N LEU A 335 -16.80 3.38 -13.52
CA LEU A 335 -16.17 3.99 -14.69
C LEU A 335 -14.67 4.24 -14.49
N LEU A 336 -14.25 4.63 -13.29
CA LEU A 336 -12.85 4.81 -12.93
C LEU A 336 -12.11 3.45 -13.00
N VAL A 337 -12.62 2.42 -12.33
CA VAL A 337 -12.02 1.07 -12.31
C VAL A 337 -11.93 0.48 -13.73
N LYS A 338 -13.01 0.58 -14.51
CA LYS A 338 -13.03 0.11 -15.91
C LYS A 338 -11.99 0.83 -16.76
N SER A 339 -11.84 2.15 -16.59
CA SER A 339 -10.84 2.92 -17.31
C SER A 339 -9.43 2.50 -16.93
N TYR A 340 -9.18 2.30 -15.63
CA TYR A 340 -7.90 1.87 -15.11
C TYR A 340 -7.48 0.49 -15.66
N ILE A 341 -8.39 -0.50 -15.62
CA ILE A 341 -8.13 -1.84 -16.15
C ILE A 341 -7.76 -1.79 -17.65
N ARG A 342 -8.51 -1.00 -18.44
CA ARG A 342 -8.24 -0.84 -19.86
C ARG A 342 -6.90 -0.15 -20.13
N ASP A 343 -6.62 0.95 -19.41
CA ASP A 343 -5.47 1.82 -19.71
C ASP A 343 -4.13 1.17 -19.30
N PHE A 344 -4.15 0.15 -18.43
CA PHE A 344 -2.97 -0.60 -17.97
C PHE A 344 -2.99 -2.09 -18.32
N ASP A 345 -3.92 -2.52 -19.20
CA ASP A 345 -4.06 -3.89 -19.67
C ASP A 345 -4.10 -4.93 -18.52
N LEU A 346 -5.04 -4.72 -17.59
CA LEU A 346 -5.26 -5.57 -16.43
C LEU A 346 -6.45 -6.53 -16.62
N SER A 347 -6.83 -6.81 -17.88
CA SER A 347 -7.98 -7.67 -18.22
C SER A 347 -7.77 -9.13 -17.77
N ASN A 348 -6.52 -9.58 -17.63
CA ASN A 348 -6.19 -10.89 -17.08
C ASN A 348 -6.42 -10.97 -15.57
N ASP A 349 -6.24 -9.86 -14.85
CA ASP A 349 -6.47 -9.79 -13.41
C ASP A 349 -7.97 -9.66 -13.10
N LEU A 350 -8.69 -8.87 -13.89
CA LEU A 350 -10.13 -8.66 -13.75
C LEU A 350 -10.79 -8.38 -15.10
N SER A 351 -11.54 -9.34 -15.61
CA SER A 351 -12.23 -9.19 -16.88
C SER A 351 -13.33 -8.10 -16.84
N ASN A 352 -13.63 -7.50 -17.99
CA ASN A 352 -14.68 -6.48 -18.09
C ASN A 352 -16.03 -6.92 -17.51
N ASN A 353 -16.37 -8.23 -17.62
CA ASN A 353 -17.59 -8.80 -17.06
C ASN A 353 -17.57 -9.00 -15.55
N GLN A 354 -16.41 -8.83 -14.92
CA GLN A 354 -16.25 -8.97 -13.48
C GLN A 354 -16.17 -7.61 -12.77
N VAL A 355 -15.85 -6.53 -13.49
CA VAL A 355 -15.68 -5.18 -12.90
C VAL A 355 -16.92 -4.72 -12.13
N PHE A 356 -18.12 -5.10 -12.58
CA PHE A 356 -19.38 -4.75 -11.90
C PHE A 356 -19.49 -5.36 -10.49
N LYS A 357 -18.74 -6.43 -10.19
CA LYS A 357 -18.68 -7.05 -8.85
C LYS A 357 -17.81 -6.25 -7.87
N ALA A 358 -16.94 -5.39 -8.37
CA ALA A 358 -15.98 -4.66 -7.51
C ALA A 358 -16.68 -3.84 -6.40
N PRO A 359 -17.72 -3.04 -6.64
CA PRO A 359 -18.42 -2.33 -5.58
C PRO A 359 -19.06 -3.26 -4.52
N ILE A 360 -19.62 -4.39 -4.97
CA ILE A 360 -20.27 -5.37 -4.08
C ILE A 360 -19.22 -6.03 -3.18
N TYR A 361 -18.12 -6.49 -3.77
CA TYR A 361 -17.05 -7.16 -3.02
C TYR A 361 -16.30 -6.18 -2.11
N SER A 362 -16.14 -4.92 -2.52
CA SER A 362 -15.61 -3.86 -1.65
C SER A 362 -16.52 -3.61 -0.44
N ALA A 363 -17.85 -3.55 -0.62
CA ALA A 363 -18.79 -3.38 0.48
C ALA A 363 -18.83 -4.59 1.44
N LEU A 364 -18.71 -5.82 0.91
CA LEU A 364 -18.59 -7.03 1.72
C LEU A 364 -17.29 -7.02 2.54
N LEU A 365 -16.17 -6.71 1.90
CA LEU A 365 -14.88 -6.64 2.60
C LEU A 365 -14.86 -5.53 3.65
N GLU A 366 -15.39 -4.36 3.33
CA GLU A 366 -15.54 -3.25 4.28
C GLU A 366 -16.37 -3.68 5.51
N SER A 367 -17.48 -4.41 5.30
CA SER A 367 -18.29 -4.92 6.41
C SER A 367 -17.56 -5.93 7.31
N ILE A 368 -16.73 -6.81 6.73
CA ILE A 368 -15.90 -7.76 7.48
C ILE A 368 -14.78 -7.02 8.23
N THR A 369 -14.21 -6.00 7.63
CA THR A 369 -13.05 -5.27 8.18
C THR A 369 -13.44 -4.07 9.05
N TRP A 370 -14.72 -3.76 9.17
CA TRP A 370 -15.21 -2.64 9.99
C TRP A 370 -14.73 -2.72 11.45
N LEU A 371 -14.96 -3.85 12.12
CA LEU A 371 -14.59 -4.03 13.53
C LEU A 371 -13.08 -3.97 13.77
N PRO A 372 -12.21 -4.68 13.03
CA PRO A 372 -10.77 -4.58 13.24
C PRO A 372 -10.23 -3.17 12.97
N ASN A 373 -10.77 -2.43 12.01
CA ASN A 373 -10.37 -1.04 11.78
C ASN A 373 -10.78 -0.13 12.96
N LEU A 374 -12.01 -0.22 13.44
CA LEU A 374 -12.49 0.54 14.61
C LEU A 374 -11.61 0.25 15.84
N LEU A 375 -11.32 -1.02 16.10
CA LEU A 375 -10.46 -1.41 17.21
C LEU A 375 -9.02 -0.91 17.04
N GLY A 376 -8.49 -0.91 15.82
CA GLY A 376 -7.15 -0.39 15.54
C GLY A 376 -7.04 1.11 15.80
N TYR A 377 -8.01 1.92 15.39
CA TYR A 377 -8.07 3.34 15.74
C TYR A 377 -8.11 3.54 17.26
N SER A 378 -9.00 2.79 17.94
CA SER A 378 -9.15 2.87 19.40
C SER A 378 -7.87 2.48 20.14
N ASP A 379 -7.18 1.42 19.71
CA ASP A 379 -5.95 0.94 20.35
C ASP A 379 -4.84 1.99 20.29
N GLU A 380 -4.70 2.67 19.14
CA GLU A 380 -3.65 3.67 19.01
C GLU A 380 -3.98 4.95 19.77
N LEU A 381 -5.24 5.42 19.72
CA LEU A 381 -5.69 6.59 20.47
C LEU A 381 -5.61 6.38 22.00
N LEU A 382 -5.81 5.15 22.46
CA LEU A 382 -5.68 4.78 23.87
C LEU A 382 -4.23 4.44 24.29
N GLY A 383 -3.25 4.58 23.40
CA GLY A 383 -1.84 4.33 23.69
C GLY A 383 -1.52 2.86 24.03
N LYS A 384 -2.31 1.89 23.53
CA LYS A 384 -2.04 0.48 23.84
C LYS A 384 -0.69 0.04 23.28
N LYS A 385 -0.02 -0.87 24.02
CA LYS A 385 1.28 -1.44 23.62
C LYS A 385 1.26 -1.91 22.17
N LYS A 386 2.28 -1.53 21.42
CA LYS A 386 2.45 -1.88 20.02
C LYS A 386 3.12 -3.24 19.94
N GLY A 387 2.38 -4.29 19.57
CA GLY A 387 2.90 -5.62 19.26
C GLY A 387 2.74 -5.92 17.78
N TRP A 388 3.63 -6.74 17.21
CA TRP A 388 3.46 -7.26 15.85
C TRP A 388 2.33 -8.28 15.86
N LEU A 389 1.20 -7.97 15.22
CA LEU A 389 -0.03 -8.78 15.27
C LEU A 389 -0.19 -9.76 14.11
N THR A 390 0.76 -9.80 13.17
CA THR A 390 0.68 -10.67 11.99
C THR A 390 1.81 -11.67 11.99
N ARG A 391 1.45 -12.91 11.87
CA ARG A 391 2.14 -14.21 11.75
C ARG A 391 2.40 -14.92 13.05
#